data_61e4040bace0be5ecb04bc83bdeacca5
#
_entry.id   61e4040bace0be5ecb04bc83bdeacca5
#
_cell.length_a   1.000
_cell.length_b   1.000
_cell.length_c   1.000
_cell.angle_alpha   90.00
_cell.angle_beta   90.00
_cell.angle_gamma   90.00
#
_symmetry.space_group_name_H-M   'P 1'
#
loop_
_entity.id
_entity.type
_entity.pdbx_description
1 polymer ?
#
loop_
_entity_poly.entity_id
_entity_poly.type
_entity_poly.pdbx_seq_one_letter_code
_entity_poly.pdbx_strand_id
1 'polypeptide(L)'
;MVREGRIGAREVAEHAGCSVSAVSLVVNGKDTGRISAELRERVLAAVTELGYRPNRSARSLVTGDSGTVCAVLPDPANPFFGDVLAGLGTALGDEHTLALVLPTSGTDYDARTVLRAYSLDPAGVVLISPGEPVLRDLVPRCPTLVVDAPGRTPALPRVDLDTVAAGELISDHLTALGHRGFGYIGPTSDKPTFRTRRRAFLDRVADADVLRTLDLPGWDPLAAAVTMASVLPEWLDSGVTAVVCADDLLAYGVLAALDRLGRGEVAVVGMGDLPFSQLCRPALTSVDFAGRRAGEVAGRSLLSWIGTGERPRRTRVPANLVVRASTRGG
;
A
#
# COMPACT_ATOMS: atom_id res chain seq x y z
N MET A 1 -31.46 -33.10 3.97
CA MET A 1 -30.41 -32.62 3.06
C MET A 1 -29.10 -33.31 3.44
N VAL A 2 -28.73 -34.32 2.64
CA VAL A 2 -27.46 -35.06 2.79
C VAL A 2 -26.34 -34.08 2.45
N ARG A 3 -25.37 -33.85 3.35
CA ARG A 3 -24.11 -33.19 3.00
C ARG A 3 -23.42 -34.08 1.96
N GLU A 4 -23.45 -33.68 0.69
CA GLU A 4 -22.54 -34.25 -0.32
C GLU A 4 -21.11 -34.08 0.19
N GLY A 5 -20.45 -35.18 0.48
CA GLY A 5 -19.08 -35.20 0.98
C GLY A 5 -18.18 -34.55 -0.05
N ARG A 6 -17.38 -33.57 0.39
CA ARG A 6 -16.41 -32.88 -0.47
C ARG A 6 -15.42 -33.91 -0.99
N ILE A 7 -15.34 -34.09 -2.34
CA ILE A 7 -14.39 -35.00 -3.00
C ILE A 7 -12.98 -34.69 -2.51
N GLY A 8 -12.25 -35.70 -2.05
CA GLY A 8 -10.89 -35.61 -1.56
C GLY A 8 -9.86 -36.13 -2.59
N ALA A 9 -8.58 -35.95 -2.31
CA ALA A 9 -7.49 -36.43 -3.17
C ALA A 9 -7.48 -37.98 -3.30
N ARG A 10 -8.10 -38.69 -2.34
CA ARG A 10 -8.20 -40.14 -2.35
C ARG A 10 -9.15 -40.64 -3.43
N GLU A 11 -10.32 -40.04 -3.56
CA GLU A 11 -11.31 -40.35 -4.59
C GLU A 11 -10.73 -40.06 -6.01
N VAL A 12 -9.96 -38.98 -6.16
CA VAL A 12 -9.26 -38.67 -7.41
C VAL A 12 -8.21 -39.73 -7.73
N ALA A 13 -7.44 -40.16 -6.74
CA ALA A 13 -6.42 -41.20 -6.90
C ALA A 13 -7.02 -42.52 -7.29
N GLU A 14 -8.14 -42.92 -6.69
CA GLU A 14 -8.89 -44.13 -7.03
C GLU A 14 -9.43 -44.06 -8.47
N HIS A 15 -10.03 -42.90 -8.85
CA HIS A 15 -10.57 -42.73 -10.22
C HIS A 15 -9.48 -42.69 -11.29
N ALA A 16 -8.33 -42.06 -11.03
CA ALA A 16 -7.20 -41.99 -11.95
C ALA A 16 -6.31 -43.25 -11.96
N GLY A 17 -6.56 -44.21 -11.06
CA GLY A 17 -5.76 -45.44 -10.92
C GLY A 17 -4.31 -45.13 -10.51
N CYS A 18 -4.11 -44.26 -9.50
CA CYS A 18 -2.78 -43.85 -9.06
C CYS A 18 -2.70 -43.61 -7.54
N SER A 19 -1.53 -43.24 -7.04
CA SER A 19 -1.36 -42.90 -5.62
C SER A 19 -1.84 -41.47 -5.32
N VAL A 20 -2.26 -41.18 -4.07
CA VAL A 20 -2.58 -39.84 -3.59
C VAL A 20 -1.39 -38.89 -3.76
N SER A 21 -0.16 -39.42 -3.62
CA SER A 21 1.06 -38.61 -3.85
C SER A 21 1.20 -38.17 -5.30
N ALA A 22 0.83 -39.03 -6.28
CA ALA A 22 0.83 -38.69 -7.70
C ALA A 22 -0.20 -37.58 -7.99
N VAL A 23 -1.42 -37.69 -7.45
CA VAL A 23 -2.44 -36.64 -7.54
C VAL A 23 -1.89 -35.32 -6.98
N SER A 24 -1.27 -35.36 -5.82
CA SER A 24 -0.67 -34.17 -5.19
C SER A 24 0.41 -33.53 -6.06
N LEU A 25 1.28 -34.31 -6.70
CA LEU A 25 2.31 -33.80 -7.60
C LEU A 25 1.71 -33.10 -8.81
N VAL A 26 0.73 -33.73 -9.48
CA VAL A 26 0.10 -33.22 -10.70
C VAL A 26 -0.68 -31.95 -10.40
N VAL A 27 -1.51 -31.96 -9.36
CA VAL A 27 -2.38 -30.82 -8.99
C VAL A 27 -1.56 -29.61 -8.51
N ASN A 28 -0.36 -29.83 -7.97
CA ASN A 28 0.53 -28.77 -7.53
C ASN A 28 1.61 -28.37 -8.58
N GLY A 29 1.56 -28.92 -9.82
CA GLY A 29 2.52 -28.60 -10.87
C GLY A 29 3.97 -29.06 -10.60
N LYS A 30 4.16 -30.01 -9.67
CA LYS A 30 5.47 -30.56 -9.26
C LYS A 30 5.74 -31.92 -9.90
N ASP A 31 5.06 -32.24 -10.98
CA ASP A 31 5.05 -33.53 -11.69
C ASP A 31 6.15 -33.66 -12.76
N THR A 32 6.81 -32.57 -13.16
CA THR A 32 7.85 -32.56 -14.20
C THR A 32 8.99 -33.51 -13.86
N GLY A 33 9.23 -34.49 -14.74
CA GLY A 33 10.26 -35.53 -14.58
C GLY A 33 9.96 -36.61 -13.51
N ARG A 34 8.77 -36.57 -12.89
CA ARG A 34 8.35 -37.49 -11.82
C ARG A 34 7.12 -38.33 -12.17
N ILE A 35 6.29 -37.82 -13.09
CA ILE A 35 5.03 -38.45 -13.52
C ILE A 35 5.02 -38.50 -15.04
N SER A 36 4.54 -39.62 -15.62
CA SER A 36 4.40 -39.74 -17.07
C SER A 36 3.29 -38.83 -17.59
N ALA A 37 3.39 -38.39 -18.85
CA ALA A 37 2.39 -37.54 -19.49
C ALA A 37 0.99 -38.20 -19.46
N GLU A 38 0.90 -39.51 -19.72
CA GLU A 38 -0.36 -40.24 -19.65
C GLU A 38 -1.00 -40.26 -18.27
N LEU A 39 -0.20 -40.44 -17.22
CA LEU A 39 -0.73 -40.40 -15.85
C LEU A 39 -1.16 -39.01 -15.46
N ARG A 40 -0.43 -37.95 -15.89
CA ARG A 40 -0.79 -36.56 -15.71
C ARG A 40 -2.15 -36.24 -16.32
N GLU A 41 -2.39 -36.65 -17.56
CA GLU A 41 -3.65 -36.47 -18.26
C GLU A 41 -4.82 -37.14 -17.52
N ARG A 42 -4.64 -38.43 -17.12
CA ARG A 42 -5.67 -39.14 -16.34
C ARG A 42 -6.02 -38.44 -15.03
N VAL A 43 -5.01 -37.96 -14.31
CA VAL A 43 -5.25 -37.21 -13.06
C VAL A 43 -6.00 -35.91 -13.31
N LEU A 44 -5.63 -35.15 -14.35
CA LEU A 44 -6.33 -33.89 -14.70
C LEU A 44 -7.77 -34.15 -15.16
N ALA A 45 -8.03 -35.22 -15.92
CA ALA A 45 -9.37 -35.64 -16.29
C ALA A 45 -10.21 -35.99 -15.05
N ALA A 46 -9.67 -36.81 -14.13
CA ALA A 46 -10.34 -37.18 -12.89
C ALA A 46 -10.64 -35.95 -11.99
N VAL A 47 -9.69 -35.01 -11.92
CA VAL A 47 -9.89 -33.72 -11.19
C VAL A 47 -11.08 -32.94 -11.75
N THR A 48 -11.19 -32.88 -13.09
CA THR A 48 -12.26 -32.16 -13.77
C THR A 48 -13.61 -32.88 -13.62
N GLU A 49 -13.65 -34.18 -13.86
CA GLU A 49 -14.87 -35.00 -13.80
C GLU A 49 -15.48 -35.06 -12.40
N LEU A 50 -14.64 -35.18 -11.37
CA LEU A 50 -15.06 -35.22 -9.97
C LEU A 50 -15.25 -33.84 -9.34
N GLY A 51 -14.93 -32.76 -10.06
CA GLY A 51 -14.99 -31.40 -9.50
C GLY A 51 -14.06 -31.20 -8.31
N TYR A 52 -12.95 -31.97 -8.25
CA TYR A 52 -12.02 -31.91 -7.13
C TYR A 52 -11.34 -30.55 -7.06
N ARG A 53 -11.39 -29.96 -5.88
CA ARG A 53 -10.63 -28.74 -5.56
C ARG A 53 -9.65 -29.04 -4.44
N PRO A 54 -8.33 -28.81 -4.66
CA PRO A 54 -7.33 -29.01 -3.62
C PRO A 54 -7.72 -28.31 -2.33
N ASN A 55 -7.68 -29.04 -1.23
CA ASN A 55 -7.96 -28.45 0.07
C ASN A 55 -6.67 -27.83 0.64
N ARG A 56 -6.51 -26.51 0.45
CA ARG A 56 -5.37 -25.76 0.98
C ARG A 56 -5.25 -25.85 2.50
N SER A 57 -6.40 -25.91 3.22
CA SER A 57 -6.39 -26.08 4.68
C SER A 57 -5.90 -27.44 5.14
N ALA A 58 -6.15 -28.52 4.36
CA ALA A 58 -5.57 -29.83 4.66
C ALA A 58 -4.07 -29.86 4.38
N ARG A 59 -3.60 -29.10 3.38
CA ARG A 59 -2.17 -28.94 3.08
C ARG A 59 -1.47 -28.16 4.19
N SER A 60 -2.06 -27.06 4.66
CA SER A 60 -1.49 -26.25 5.74
C SER A 60 -1.30 -27.04 7.05
N LEU A 61 -2.21 -27.98 7.35
CA LEU A 61 -2.07 -28.88 8.49
C LEU A 61 -0.84 -29.83 8.36
N VAL A 62 -0.44 -30.16 7.14
CA VAL A 62 0.70 -31.07 6.89
C VAL A 62 2.01 -30.29 6.75
N THR A 63 1.97 -29.12 6.13
CA THR A 63 3.16 -28.32 5.82
C THR A 63 3.42 -27.21 6.83
N GLY A 64 2.44 -26.85 7.67
CA GLY A 64 2.50 -25.67 8.56
C GLY A 64 2.40 -24.34 7.82
N ASP A 65 2.22 -24.36 6.50
CA ASP A 65 2.12 -23.17 5.65
C ASP A 65 0.74 -23.07 4.98
N SER A 66 -0.03 -22.04 5.31
CA SER A 66 -1.34 -21.80 4.71
C SER A 66 -1.27 -21.35 3.25
N GLY A 67 -0.09 -20.95 2.78
CA GLY A 67 0.10 -20.32 1.46
C GLY A 67 -0.67 -19.01 1.28
N THR A 68 -1.12 -18.40 2.38
CA THR A 68 -1.87 -17.15 2.36
C THR A 68 -1.09 -16.05 3.07
N VAL A 69 -0.90 -14.91 2.41
CA VAL A 69 -0.39 -13.69 3.02
C VAL A 69 -1.53 -12.68 3.10
N CYS A 70 -1.78 -12.13 4.29
CA CYS A 70 -2.78 -11.09 4.47
C CYS A 70 -2.15 -9.71 4.38
N ALA A 71 -2.73 -8.82 3.57
CA ALA A 71 -2.44 -7.39 3.60
C ALA A 71 -3.59 -6.64 4.27
N VAL A 72 -3.26 -5.87 5.30
CA VAL A 72 -4.20 -4.96 6.00
C VAL A 72 -3.88 -3.54 5.54
N LEU A 73 -4.85 -2.86 4.95
CA LEU A 73 -4.69 -1.50 4.43
C LEU A 73 -5.85 -0.59 4.85
N PRO A 74 -5.60 0.73 4.97
CA PRO A 74 -6.61 1.63 5.53
C PRO A 74 -7.74 1.94 4.54
N ASP A 75 -7.40 2.31 3.30
CA ASP A 75 -8.37 2.76 2.30
C ASP A 75 -8.02 2.22 0.90
N PRO A 76 -8.83 1.31 0.34
CA PRO A 76 -8.58 0.78 -1.00
C PRO A 76 -8.86 1.79 -2.12
N ALA A 77 -9.49 2.93 -1.83
CA ALA A 77 -9.79 3.95 -2.82
C ALA A 77 -8.57 4.82 -3.18
N ASN A 78 -7.54 4.88 -2.29
CA ASN A 78 -6.31 5.58 -2.63
C ASN A 78 -5.43 4.70 -3.55
N PRO A 79 -5.13 5.15 -4.79
CA PRO A 79 -4.38 4.36 -5.77
C PRO A 79 -2.96 3.98 -5.33
N PHE A 80 -2.34 4.74 -4.42
CA PHE A 80 -1.03 4.40 -3.85
C PHE A 80 -1.00 2.99 -3.24
N PHE A 81 -2.07 2.59 -2.54
CA PHE A 81 -2.15 1.25 -1.97
C PHE A 81 -2.30 0.17 -3.05
N GLY A 82 -2.90 0.50 -4.19
CA GLY A 82 -2.95 -0.38 -5.37
C GLY A 82 -1.55 -0.73 -5.88
N ASP A 83 -0.64 0.24 -5.94
CA ASP A 83 0.75 0.01 -6.34
C ASP A 83 1.52 -0.85 -5.32
N VAL A 84 1.33 -0.62 -4.03
CA VAL A 84 1.93 -1.46 -2.98
C VAL A 84 1.42 -2.90 -3.09
N LEU A 85 0.12 -3.10 -3.29
CA LEU A 85 -0.48 -4.43 -3.47
C LEU A 85 0.01 -5.13 -4.73
N ALA A 86 0.16 -4.41 -5.83
CA ALA A 86 0.71 -4.95 -7.08
C ALA A 86 2.16 -5.41 -6.89
N GLY A 87 2.97 -4.64 -6.15
CA GLY A 87 4.32 -5.04 -5.78
C GLY A 87 4.36 -6.26 -4.88
N LEU A 88 3.48 -6.33 -3.87
CA LEU A 88 3.32 -7.52 -3.02
C LEU A 88 2.95 -8.74 -3.86
N GLY A 89 1.93 -8.64 -4.72
CA GLY A 89 1.51 -9.73 -5.59
C GLY A 89 2.65 -10.23 -6.49
N THR A 90 3.43 -9.32 -7.08
CA THR A 90 4.62 -9.68 -7.87
C THR A 90 5.65 -10.47 -7.05
N ALA A 91 5.90 -10.06 -5.80
CA ALA A 91 6.87 -10.75 -4.94
C ALA A 91 6.36 -12.11 -4.43
N LEU A 92 5.06 -12.25 -4.19
CA LEU A 92 4.43 -13.47 -3.71
C LEU A 92 4.33 -14.55 -4.81
N GLY A 93 4.24 -14.14 -6.08
CA GLY A 93 4.09 -15.04 -7.20
C GLY A 93 2.83 -15.94 -7.11
N ASP A 94 2.85 -17.05 -7.83
CA ASP A 94 1.72 -18.00 -7.90
C ASP A 94 1.64 -18.94 -6.69
N GLU A 95 2.70 -19.01 -5.87
CA GLU A 95 2.76 -19.93 -4.73
C GLU A 95 1.93 -19.46 -3.54
N HIS A 96 1.74 -18.14 -3.39
CA HIS A 96 0.99 -17.54 -2.29
C HIS A 96 -0.23 -16.76 -2.75
N THR A 97 -1.30 -16.84 -1.98
CA THR A 97 -2.50 -16.04 -2.19
C THR A 97 -2.41 -14.76 -1.37
N LEU A 98 -2.58 -13.60 -2.01
CA LEU A 98 -2.73 -12.33 -1.30
C LEU A 98 -4.19 -12.12 -0.91
N ALA A 99 -4.48 -12.12 0.38
CA ALA A 99 -5.79 -11.81 0.94
C ALA A 99 -5.81 -10.37 1.48
N LEU A 100 -6.84 -9.61 1.13
CA LEU A 100 -7.00 -8.23 1.61
C LEU A 100 -7.93 -8.20 2.81
N VAL A 101 -7.53 -7.48 3.86
CA VAL A 101 -8.35 -7.25 5.05
C VAL A 101 -8.51 -5.74 5.24
N LEU A 102 -9.74 -5.28 5.13
CA LEU A 102 -10.11 -3.86 5.14
C LEU A 102 -10.83 -3.50 6.44
N PRO A 103 -10.80 -2.23 6.86
CA PRO A 103 -11.66 -1.75 7.94
C PRO A 103 -13.14 -1.92 7.56
N THR A 104 -14.00 -2.11 8.55
CA THR A 104 -15.46 -2.22 8.34
C THR A 104 -16.13 -0.86 8.21
N SER A 105 -15.46 0.20 8.64
CA SER A 105 -15.95 1.58 8.57
C SER A 105 -14.76 2.55 8.63
N GLY A 106 -14.92 3.70 7.98
CA GLY A 106 -13.89 4.75 7.94
C GLY A 106 -12.70 4.40 7.03
N THR A 107 -11.73 5.30 7.05
CA THR A 107 -10.50 5.23 6.24
C THR A 107 -9.28 4.75 7.03
N ASP A 108 -9.50 4.21 8.23
CA ASP A 108 -8.44 3.71 9.10
C ASP A 108 -8.81 2.37 9.71
N TYR A 109 -7.82 1.54 10.05
CA TYR A 109 -8.06 0.25 10.67
C TYR A 109 -7.53 0.20 12.12
N ASP A 110 -8.20 -0.59 12.93
CA ASP A 110 -7.90 -0.82 14.34
C ASP A 110 -7.29 -2.21 14.59
N ALA A 111 -7.01 -2.51 15.86
CA ALA A 111 -6.51 -3.81 16.28
C ALA A 111 -7.47 -4.97 15.94
N ARG A 112 -8.78 -4.73 15.89
CA ARG A 112 -9.78 -5.77 15.54
C ARG A 112 -9.63 -6.17 14.07
N THR A 113 -9.35 -5.22 13.20
CA THR A 113 -9.08 -5.48 11.78
C THR A 113 -7.85 -6.37 11.63
N VAL A 114 -6.78 -6.12 12.38
CA VAL A 114 -5.57 -6.97 12.39
C VAL A 114 -5.87 -8.35 12.96
N LEU A 115 -6.68 -8.47 14.02
CA LEU A 115 -7.09 -9.75 14.56
C LEU A 115 -7.90 -10.58 13.55
N ARG A 116 -8.72 -9.94 12.70
CA ARG A 116 -9.41 -10.63 11.60
C ARG A 116 -8.42 -11.19 10.58
N ALA A 117 -7.33 -10.46 10.26
CA ALA A 117 -6.28 -10.99 9.40
C ALA A 117 -5.64 -12.25 10.02
N TYR A 118 -5.30 -12.22 11.29
CA TYR A 118 -4.75 -13.40 11.97
C TYR A 118 -5.74 -14.57 12.07
N SER A 119 -7.04 -14.32 12.12
CA SER A 119 -8.05 -15.39 12.16
C SER A 119 -8.17 -16.20 10.87
N LEU A 120 -7.56 -15.72 9.78
CA LEU A 120 -7.44 -16.46 8.53
C LEU A 120 -6.26 -17.46 8.53
N ASP A 121 -5.55 -17.57 9.65
CA ASP A 121 -4.36 -18.41 9.81
C ASP A 121 -3.33 -18.20 8.68
N PRO A 122 -2.87 -16.95 8.45
CA PRO A 122 -1.98 -16.64 7.34
C PRO A 122 -0.54 -17.09 7.63
N ALA A 123 0.22 -17.42 6.59
CA ALA A 123 1.66 -17.62 6.66
C ALA A 123 2.39 -16.33 7.10
N GLY A 124 1.82 -15.17 6.77
CA GLY A 124 2.34 -13.87 7.19
C GLY A 124 1.35 -12.73 6.97
N VAL A 125 1.61 -11.60 7.61
CA VAL A 125 0.79 -10.40 7.55
C VAL A 125 1.62 -9.18 7.16
N VAL A 126 1.11 -8.36 6.24
CA VAL A 126 1.66 -7.04 5.92
C VAL A 126 0.67 -5.97 6.38
N LEU A 127 1.10 -5.11 7.29
CA LEU A 127 0.33 -3.95 7.76
C LEU A 127 0.76 -2.72 6.97
N ILE A 128 -0.13 -2.14 6.20
CA ILE A 128 0.18 -0.99 5.34
C ILE A 128 -0.34 0.29 6.01
N SER A 129 0.54 1.25 6.23
CA SER A 129 0.24 2.56 6.83
C SER A 129 -0.61 2.49 8.11
N PRO A 130 -0.22 1.66 9.10
CA PRO A 130 -0.96 1.54 10.36
C PRO A 130 -0.88 2.82 11.19
N GLY A 131 -1.94 3.08 11.95
CA GLY A 131 -1.95 4.09 12.99
C GLY A 131 -1.10 3.67 14.21
N GLU A 132 -0.65 4.65 15.00
CA GLU A 132 0.18 4.40 16.18
C GLU A 132 -0.49 3.50 17.25
N PRO A 133 -1.82 3.63 17.50
CA PRO A 133 -2.50 2.75 18.45
C PRO A 133 -2.41 1.26 18.07
N VAL A 134 -2.54 0.95 16.77
CA VAL A 134 -2.41 -0.42 16.27
C VAL A 134 -1.02 -0.97 16.56
N LEU A 135 0.02 -0.17 16.28
CA LEU A 135 1.40 -0.60 16.44
C LEU A 135 1.81 -0.77 17.90
N ARG A 136 1.26 0.03 18.80
CA ARG A 136 1.58 0.01 20.24
C ARG A 136 1.14 -1.29 20.90
N ASP A 137 -0.07 -1.74 20.59
CA ASP A 137 -0.73 -2.83 21.28
C ASP A 137 -0.65 -4.17 20.52
N LEU A 138 0.05 -4.17 19.37
CA LEU A 138 0.16 -5.33 18.50
C LEU A 138 1.07 -6.40 19.07
N VAL A 139 0.50 -7.58 19.30
CA VAL A 139 1.24 -8.83 19.55
C VAL A 139 1.14 -9.72 18.32
N PRO A 140 2.21 -9.83 17.51
CA PRO A 140 2.19 -10.64 16.30
C PRO A 140 1.96 -12.13 16.59
N ARG A 141 1.11 -12.78 15.78
CA ARG A 141 0.82 -14.23 15.88
C ARG A 141 1.53 -15.06 14.81
N CYS A 142 2.05 -14.39 13.79
CA CYS A 142 2.85 -14.96 12.70
C CYS A 142 3.84 -13.90 12.21
N PRO A 143 4.74 -14.20 11.25
CA PRO A 143 5.57 -13.22 10.59
C PRO A 143 4.76 -12.00 10.16
N THR A 144 5.02 -10.83 10.76
CA THR A 144 4.25 -9.60 10.54
C THR A 144 5.21 -8.46 10.21
N LEU A 145 5.04 -7.87 9.04
CA LEU A 145 5.84 -6.78 8.51
C LEU A 145 4.99 -5.51 8.34
N VAL A 146 5.60 -4.35 8.54
CA VAL A 146 4.94 -3.06 8.41
C VAL A 146 5.47 -2.32 7.19
N VAL A 147 4.59 -1.68 6.42
CA VAL A 147 4.92 -0.77 5.32
C VAL A 147 4.41 0.63 5.66
N ASP A 148 5.23 1.64 5.44
CA ASP A 148 4.89 3.06 5.62
C ASP A 148 4.40 3.41 7.04
N ALA A 149 5.27 3.18 8.02
CA ALA A 149 5.06 3.65 9.40
C ALA A 149 6.37 4.21 9.98
N PRO A 150 6.82 5.38 9.50
CA PRO A 150 8.07 5.99 9.99
C PRO A 150 7.94 6.36 11.47
N GLY A 151 9.09 6.38 12.17
CA GLY A 151 9.15 6.73 13.59
C GLY A 151 9.68 5.61 14.47
N ARG A 152 9.49 5.74 15.79
CA ARG A 152 9.88 4.75 16.80
C ARG A 152 8.74 3.75 17.01
N THR A 153 8.61 2.80 16.14
CA THR A 153 7.70 1.69 16.32
C THR A 153 8.36 0.58 17.14
N PRO A 154 7.58 -0.19 17.92
CA PRO A 154 8.09 -1.41 18.53
C PRO A 154 8.75 -2.30 17.49
N ALA A 155 9.59 -3.17 17.96
CA ALA A 155 10.42 -4.15 17.30
C ALA A 155 9.83 -4.91 16.08
N LEU A 156 9.00 -4.33 15.20
CA LEU A 156 8.50 -4.97 13.98
C LEU A 156 9.41 -4.68 12.78
N PRO A 157 9.70 -5.67 11.94
CA PRO A 157 10.33 -5.46 10.64
C PRO A 157 9.49 -4.51 9.81
N ARG A 158 10.15 -3.62 9.05
CA ARG A 158 9.41 -2.64 8.28
C ARG A 158 10.12 -2.18 7.01
N VAL A 159 9.31 -1.77 6.06
CA VAL A 159 9.70 -1.05 4.86
C VAL A 159 9.15 0.37 4.97
N ASP A 160 10.01 1.33 5.18
CA ASP A 160 9.64 2.74 5.29
C ASP A 160 9.78 3.45 3.94
N LEU A 161 8.89 4.37 3.66
CA LEU A 161 9.05 5.36 2.59
C LEU A 161 9.95 6.50 3.10
N ASP A 162 10.80 7.06 2.23
CA ASP A 162 11.68 8.16 2.64
C ASP A 162 10.92 9.51 2.66
N THR A 163 10.05 9.62 3.65
CA THR A 163 9.22 10.82 3.86
C THR A 163 10.03 12.04 4.29
N VAL A 164 11.23 11.86 4.85
CA VAL A 164 12.13 12.98 5.18
C VAL A 164 12.75 13.54 3.91
N ALA A 165 13.32 12.69 3.05
CA ALA A 165 13.84 13.14 1.76
C ALA A 165 12.76 13.79 0.88
N ALA A 166 11.50 13.34 0.98
CA ALA A 166 10.38 13.97 0.29
C ALA A 166 10.20 15.45 0.69
N GLY A 167 10.26 15.76 1.98
CA GLY A 167 10.18 17.15 2.47
C GLY A 167 11.35 18.00 1.97
N GLU A 168 12.57 17.44 1.96
CA GLU A 168 13.77 18.10 1.43
C GLU A 168 13.64 18.37 -0.06
N LEU A 169 13.29 17.37 -0.88
CA LEU A 169 13.13 17.52 -2.32
C LEU A 169 12.10 18.61 -2.69
N ILE A 170 10.97 18.66 -1.99
CA ILE A 170 9.94 19.67 -2.24
C ILE A 170 10.43 21.05 -1.85
N SER A 171 11.00 21.21 -0.64
CA SER A 171 11.46 22.51 -0.17
C SER A 171 12.58 23.09 -1.04
N ASP A 172 13.56 22.26 -1.40
CA ASP A 172 14.68 22.66 -2.24
C ASP A 172 14.18 23.09 -3.64
N HIS A 173 13.25 22.31 -4.23
CA HIS A 173 12.66 22.64 -5.51
C HIS A 173 11.92 23.97 -5.51
N LEU A 174 11.00 24.17 -4.56
CA LEU A 174 10.20 25.40 -4.47
C LEU A 174 11.04 26.63 -4.11
N THR A 175 12.03 26.48 -3.23
CA THR A 175 12.94 27.55 -2.86
C THR A 175 13.84 27.96 -4.06
N ALA A 176 14.31 26.98 -4.84
CA ALA A 176 15.08 27.24 -6.06
C ALA A 176 14.27 27.99 -7.13
N LEU A 177 12.93 27.85 -7.13
CA LEU A 177 12.02 28.62 -7.99
C LEU A 177 11.69 30.01 -7.41
N GLY A 178 12.24 30.38 -6.25
CA GLY A 178 12.06 31.68 -5.62
C GLY A 178 10.85 31.81 -4.70
N HIS A 179 10.12 30.71 -4.42
CA HIS A 179 9.01 30.77 -3.49
C HIS A 179 9.48 30.98 -2.05
N ARG A 180 8.79 31.91 -1.32
CA ARG A 180 9.04 32.26 0.08
C ARG A 180 7.77 32.24 0.91
N GLY A 181 6.59 32.16 0.28
CA GLY A 181 5.30 32.03 0.92
C GLY A 181 4.69 30.66 0.63
N PHE A 182 4.42 29.87 1.68
CA PHE A 182 4.00 28.47 1.56
C PHE A 182 2.69 28.19 2.27
N GLY A 183 1.85 27.39 1.63
CA GLY A 183 0.73 26.69 2.24
C GLY A 183 1.03 25.19 2.37
N TYR A 184 0.66 24.58 3.49
CA TYR A 184 0.69 23.14 3.66
C TYR A 184 -0.70 22.59 3.98
N ILE A 185 -1.13 21.57 3.23
CA ILE A 185 -2.43 20.93 3.42
C ILE A 185 -2.20 19.45 3.70
N GLY A 186 -2.76 18.99 4.80
CA GLY A 186 -2.70 17.58 5.20
C GLY A 186 -4.06 17.07 5.67
N PRO A 187 -4.17 15.74 5.87
CA PRO A 187 -5.36 15.19 6.50
C PRO A 187 -5.32 15.40 8.00
N THR A 188 -6.49 15.52 8.62
CA THR A 188 -6.66 15.37 10.06
C THR A 188 -6.37 13.91 10.42
N SER A 189 -5.11 13.60 10.68
CA SER A 189 -4.64 12.24 10.94
C SER A 189 -3.42 12.25 11.85
N ASP A 190 -3.41 11.36 12.83
CA ASP A 190 -2.28 11.15 13.74
C ASP A 190 -1.30 10.06 13.25
N LYS A 191 -1.49 9.54 12.03
CA LYS A 191 -0.59 8.54 11.44
C LYS A 191 0.85 9.04 11.36
N PRO A 192 1.83 8.20 11.73
CA PRO A 192 3.24 8.57 11.70
C PRO A 192 3.72 9.11 10.36
N THR A 193 3.21 8.57 9.24
CA THR A 193 3.61 9.00 7.90
C THR A 193 3.25 10.46 7.62
N PHE A 194 2.01 10.90 7.94
CA PHE A 194 1.58 12.28 7.68
C PHE A 194 2.24 13.28 8.62
N ARG A 195 2.42 12.93 9.89
CA ARG A 195 3.20 13.76 10.82
C ARG A 195 4.64 13.95 10.33
N THR A 196 5.26 12.88 9.82
CA THR A 196 6.64 12.95 9.31
C THR A 196 6.72 13.78 8.02
N ARG A 197 5.79 13.59 7.07
CA ARG A 197 5.72 14.40 5.83
C ARG A 197 5.59 15.90 6.16
N ARG A 198 4.61 16.24 7.03
CA ARG A 198 4.38 17.61 7.47
C ARG A 198 5.63 18.19 8.10
N ARG A 199 6.19 17.52 9.10
CA ARG A 199 7.37 18.00 9.82
C ARG A 199 8.56 18.18 8.90
N ALA A 200 8.85 17.19 8.05
CA ALA A 200 9.99 17.22 7.14
C ALA A 200 9.96 18.45 6.21
N PHE A 201 8.78 18.84 5.73
CA PHE A 201 8.62 20.03 4.92
C PHE A 201 8.68 21.32 5.78
N LEU A 202 7.90 21.40 6.86
CA LEU A 202 7.80 22.63 7.69
C LEU A 202 9.12 23.00 8.35
N ASP A 203 9.91 22.01 8.82
CA ASP A 203 11.22 22.27 9.42
C ASP A 203 12.20 22.88 8.39
N ARG A 204 12.04 22.56 7.09
CA ARG A 204 12.90 23.11 6.02
C ARG A 204 12.52 24.51 5.57
N VAL A 205 11.27 24.91 5.74
CA VAL A 205 10.75 26.22 5.37
C VAL A 205 10.44 27.11 6.60
N ALA A 206 11.09 26.83 7.72
CA ALA A 206 10.87 27.55 8.97
C ALA A 206 11.15 29.08 8.85
N ASP A 207 12.07 29.47 7.95
CA ASP A 207 12.43 30.87 7.68
C ASP A 207 11.62 31.49 6.51
N ALA A 208 10.49 30.88 6.16
CA ALA A 208 9.61 31.40 5.12
C ALA A 208 8.98 32.76 5.53
N ASP A 209 8.77 33.64 4.57
CA ASP A 209 8.11 34.94 4.79
C ASP A 209 6.65 34.78 5.24
N VAL A 210 6.00 33.75 4.66
CA VAL A 210 4.63 33.36 4.98
C VAL A 210 4.51 31.84 5.06
N LEU A 211 3.88 31.36 6.13
CA LEU A 211 3.55 29.93 6.29
C LEU A 211 2.10 29.79 6.78
N ARG A 212 1.31 29.04 6.04
CA ARG A 212 -0.08 28.68 6.37
C ARG A 212 -0.23 27.17 6.40
N THR A 213 -1.04 26.65 7.29
CA THR A 213 -1.32 25.20 7.38
C THR A 213 -2.80 24.96 7.56
N LEU A 214 -3.32 23.90 6.92
CA LEU A 214 -4.70 23.47 7.05
C LEU A 214 -4.77 21.95 7.09
N ASP A 215 -5.54 21.41 8.02
CA ASP A 215 -5.86 20.00 8.10
C ASP A 215 -7.30 19.76 7.64
N LEU A 216 -7.48 18.86 6.66
CA LEU A 216 -8.78 18.52 6.10
C LEU A 216 -9.26 17.16 6.64
N PRO A 217 -10.56 16.93 6.78
CA PRO A 217 -11.10 15.66 7.22
C PRO A 217 -10.99 14.61 6.10
N GLY A 218 -9.86 13.91 6.02
CA GLY A 218 -9.60 12.89 5.00
C GLY A 218 -8.96 13.39 3.71
N TRP A 219 -9.17 12.68 2.62
CA TRP A 219 -8.49 12.86 1.32
C TRP A 219 -9.44 13.02 0.14
N ASP A 220 -10.69 13.39 0.36
CA ASP A 220 -11.64 13.60 -0.73
C ASP A 220 -11.27 14.86 -1.54
N PRO A 221 -10.91 14.72 -2.83
CA PRO A 221 -10.50 15.85 -3.65
C PRO A 221 -11.64 16.87 -3.87
N LEU A 222 -12.90 16.41 -3.89
CA LEU A 222 -14.04 17.32 -4.06
C LEU A 222 -14.27 18.16 -2.81
N ALA A 223 -14.20 17.55 -1.63
CA ALA A 223 -14.27 18.28 -0.35
C ALA A 223 -13.09 19.25 -0.21
N ALA A 224 -11.89 18.82 -0.61
CA ALA A 224 -10.70 19.69 -0.63
C ALA A 224 -10.91 20.89 -1.57
N ALA A 225 -11.45 20.69 -2.78
CA ALA A 225 -11.72 21.77 -3.73
C ALA A 225 -12.70 22.80 -3.18
N VAL A 226 -13.78 22.36 -2.51
CA VAL A 226 -14.76 23.25 -1.89
C VAL A 226 -14.13 24.06 -0.77
N THR A 227 -13.41 23.42 0.15
CA THR A 227 -12.75 24.09 1.28
C THR A 227 -11.70 25.07 0.79
N MET A 228 -10.87 24.65 -0.15
CA MET A 228 -9.77 25.47 -0.65
C MET A 228 -10.27 26.68 -1.46
N ALA A 229 -11.40 26.60 -2.15
CA ALA A 229 -11.98 27.74 -2.82
C ALA A 229 -12.33 28.90 -1.85
N SER A 230 -12.63 28.60 -0.59
CA SER A 230 -12.89 29.60 0.45
C SER A 230 -11.64 30.06 1.21
N VAL A 231 -10.61 29.21 1.32
CA VAL A 231 -9.39 29.49 2.11
C VAL A 231 -8.30 30.15 1.28
N LEU A 232 -8.14 29.76 0.02
CA LEU A 232 -7.07 30.25 -0.85
C LEU A 232 -7.04 31.78 -1.01
N PRO A 233 -8.16 32.51 -1.17
CA PRO A 233 -8.10 33.99 -1.29
C PRO A 233 -7.31 34.63 -0.15
N GLU A 234 -7.61 34.30 1.10
CA GLU A 234 -6.88 34.82 2.27
C GLU A 234 -5.40 34.41 2.26
N TRP A 235 -5.10 33.18 1.90
CA TRP A 235 -3.71 32.70 1.84
C TRP A 235 -2.89 33.46 0.79
N LEU A 236 -3.47 33.67 -0.39
CA LEU A 236 -2.83 34.37 -1.50
C LEU A 236 -2.62 35.85 -1.17
N ASP A 237 -3.62 36.49 -0.57
CA ASP A 237 -3.51 37.88 -0.10
C ASP A 237 -2.44 38.03 0.99
N SER A 238 -2.19 36.99 1.79
CA SER A 238 -1.10 36.99 2.77
C SER A 238 0.28 36.72 2.19
N GLY A 239 0.41 36.40 0.89
CA GLY A 239 1.68 36.17 0.19
C GLY A 239 2.05 34.68 -0.01
N VAL A 240 1.12 33.76 0.13
CA VAL A 240 1.34 32.36 -0.24
C VAL A 240 1.44 32.26 -1.77
N THR A 241 2.52 31.69 -2.27
CA THR A 241 2.79 31.50 -3.71
C THR A 241 2.95 30.02 -4.11
N ALA A 242 3.09 29.13 -3.12
CA ALA A 242 3.19 27.69 -3.34
C ALA A 242 2.39 26.91 -2.29
N VAL A 243 1.67 25.88 -2.72
CA VAL A 243 0.88 25.00 -1.85
C VAL A 243 1.40 23.58 -1.95
N VAL A 244 1.74 22.98 -0.80
CA VAL A 244 2.22 21.59 -0.68
C VAL A 244 1.12 20.75 -0.02
N CYS A 245 0.77 19.67 -0.66
CA CYS A 245 -0.26 18.74 -0.20
C CYS A 245 0.36 17.41 0.24
N ALA A 246 -0.04 16.89 1.39
CA ALA A 246 0.44 15.63 1.94
C ALA A 246 0.05 14.39 1.10
N ASP A 247 -0.85 14.55 0.14
CA ASP A 247 -1.32 13.52 -0.78
C ASP A 247 -1.80 14.18 -2.08
N ASP A 248 -1.68 13.48 -3.22
CA ASP A 248 -2.10 13.99 -4.53
C ASP A 248 -3.62 14.19 -4.62
N LEU A 249 -4.41 13.40 -3.91
CA LEU A 249 -5.87 13.59 -3.89
C LEU A 249 -6.24 14.98 -3.36
N LEU A 250 -5.54 15.47 -2.32
CA LEU A 250 -5.72 16.84 -1.83
C LEU A 250 -5.22 17.86 -2.84
N ALA A 251 -4.09 17.58 -3.51
CA ALA A 251 -3.53 18.48 -4.51
C ALA A 251 -4.47 18.64 -5.72
N TYR A 252 -5.21 17.60 -6.12
CA TYR A 252 -6.22 17.71 -7.18
C TYR A 252 -7.34 18.70 -6.77
N GLY A 253 -7.74 18.66 -5.51
CA GLY A 253 -8.71 19.63 -4.99
C GLY A 253 -8.20 21.08 -5.00
N VAL A 254 -6.92 21.27 -4.63
CA VAL A 254 -6.26 22.59 -4.69
C VAL A 254 -6.19 23.10 -6.13
N LEU A 255 -5.75 22.28 -7.08
CA LEU A 255 -5.71 22.65 -8.50
C LEU A 255 -7.08 23.07 -9.03
N ALA A 256 -8.13 22.30 -8.69
CA ALA A 256 -9.50 22.64 -9.09
C ALA A 256 -10.01 23.94 -8.45
N ALA A 257 -9.62 24.25 -7.22
CA ALA A 257 -9.95 25.52 -6.56
C ALA A 257 -9.21 26.69 -7.21
N LEU A 258 -7.93 26.56 -7.51
CA LEU A 258 -7.12 27.58 -8.18
C LEU A 258 -7.62 27.87 -9.60
N ASP A 259 -8.00 26.85 -10.35
CA ASP A 259 -8.60 27.01 -11.69
C ASP A 259 -9.88 27.87 -11.63
N ARG A 260 -10.78 27.56 -10.68
CA ARG A 260 -12.01 28.34 -10.47
C ARG A 260 -11.75 29.80 -10.07
N LEU A 261 -10.65 30.04 -9.35
CA LEU A 261 -10.25 31.38 -8.91
C LEU A 261 -9.43 32.12 -9.97
N GLY A 262 -9.08 31.48 -11.08
CA GLY A 262 -8.22 32.04 -12.12
C GLY A 262 -6.79 32.31 -11.64
N ARG A 263 -6.26 31.52 -10.69
CA ARG A 263 -4.95 31.69 -10.04
C ARG A 263 -3.96 30.60 -10.44
N GLY A 264 -3.81 30.40 -11.74
CA GLY A 264 -2.94 29.36 -12.31
C GLY A 264 -1.43 29.56 -12.06
N GLU A 265 -1.02 30.75 -11.58
CA GLU A 265 0.35 31.08 -11.23
C GLU A 265 0.82 30.46 -9.89
N VAL A 266 -0.09 29.98 -9.06
CA VAL A 266 0.24 29.38 -7.76
C VAL A 266 0.83 27.99 -7.97
N ALA A 267 2.04 27.75 -7.45
CA ALA A 267 2.66 26.45 -7.52
C ALA A 267 1.95 25.43 -6.62
N VAL A 268 1.75 24.21 -7.11
CA VAL A 268 1.16 23.11 -6.34
C VAL A 268 2.04 21.86 -6.42
N VAL A 269 2.32 21.26 -5.26
CA VAL A 269 3.06 20.00 -5.14
C VAL A 269 2.24 18.98 -4.36
N GLY A 270 2.15 17.76 -4.90
CA GLY A 270 1.54 16.61 -4.24
C GLY A 270 2.56 15.62 -3.70
N MET A 271 2.06 14.56 -3.08
CA MET A 271 2.84 13.43 -2.59
C MET A 271 2.10 12.12 -2.88
N GLY A 272 2.68 11.26 -3.71
CA GLY A 272 2.14 9.96 -4.10
C GLY A 272 2.43 9.59 -5.55
N ASP A 273 2.57 10.57 -6.41
CA ASP A 273 2.70 10.47 -7.88
C ASP A 273 1.64 9.55 -8.48
N LEU A 274 0.38 9.78 -8.05
CA LEU A 274 -0.75 8.98 -8.49
C LEU A 274 -0.97 9.09 -10.00
N PRO A 275 -1.57 8.08 -10.65
CA PRO A 275 -1.71 8.02 -12.11
C PRO A 275 -2.36 9.26 -12.76
N PHE A 276 -3.28 9.92 -12.04
CA PHE A 276 -3.96 11.12 -12.55
C PHE A 276 -3.11 12.39 -12.47
N SER A 277 -1.99 12.40 -11.74
CA SER A 277 -1.12 13.57 -11.57
C SER A 277 -0.58 14.11 -12.90
N GLN A 278 -0.29 13.23 -13.86
CA GLN A 278 0.14 13.61 -15.21
C GLN A 278 -1.00 14.10 -16.13
N LEU A 279 -2.27 13.81 -15.78
CA LEU A 279 -3.44 14.18 -16.56
C LEU A 279 -4.10 15.49 -16.10
N CYS A 280 -3.72 16.01 -14.92
CA CYS A 280 -4.19 17.29 -14.43
C CYS A 280 -3.84 18.45 -15.38
N ARG A 281 -4.49 19.57 -15.20
CA ARG A 281 -4.21 20.82 -15.89
C ARG A 281 -4.10 21.95 -14.85
N PRO A 282 -2.88 22.41 -14.57
CA PRO A 282 -1.55 21.90 -15.04
C PRO A 282 -1.22 20.52 -14.48
N ALA A 283 -0.35 19.74 -15.19
CA ALA A 283 0.11 18.44 -14.72
C ALA A 283 0.84 18.59 -13.37
N LEU A 284 0.47 17.77 -12.39
CA LEU A 284 0.91 17.91 -11.00
C LEU A 284 2.35 17.45 -10.78
N THR A 285 3.20 18.33 -10.25
CA THR A 285 4.49 17.97 -9.63
C THR A 285 4.21 17.20 -8.35
N SER A 286 4.79 16.03 -8.20
CA SER A 286 4.52 15.16 -7.06
C SER A 286 5.73 14.35 -6.65
N VAL A 287 5.78 13.91 -5.40
CA VAL A 287 6.77 12.97 -4.90
C VAL A 287 6.31 11.55 -5.19
N ASP A 288 7.10 10.80 -5.95
CA ASP A 288 6.97 9.35 -6.09
C ASP A 288 7.64 8.65 -4.91
N PHE A 289 6.85 7.91 -4.13
CA PHE A 289 7.32 7.05 -3.04
C PHE A 289 7.62 5.63 -3.49
N ALA A 290 7.57 5.35 -4.78
CA ALA A 290 7.80 4.04 -5.37
C ALA A 290 6.98 2.92 -4.69
N GLY A 291 5.66 3.10 -4.60
CA GLY A 291 4.74 2.20 -3.89
C GLY A 291 4.88 0.74 -4.32
N ARG A 292 4.96 0.47 -5.64
CA ARG A 292 5.21 -0.88 -6.19
C ARG A 292 6.51 -1.48 -5.65
N ARG A 293 7.59 -0.71 -5.62
CA ARG A 293 8.87 -1.16 -5.07
C ARG A 293 8.79 -1.45 -3.59
N ALA A 294 8.07 -0.63 -2.82
CA ALA A 294 7.84 -0.87 -1.39
C ALA A 294 7.10 -2.21 -1.18
N GLY A 295 6.06 -2.48 -1.97
CA GLY A 295 5.35 -3.75 -1.96
C GLY A 295 6.24 -4.95 -2.30
N GLU A 296 7.05 -4.85 -3.35
CA GLU A 296 7.99 -5.91 -3.73
C GLU A 296 9.03 -6.21 -2.62
N VAL A 297 9.60 -5.15 -2.02
CA VAL A 297 10.57 -5.31 -0.93
C VAL A 297 9.90 -5.96 0.28
N ALA A 298 8.68 -5.53 0.61
CA ALA A 298 7.92 -6.10 1.72
C ALA A 298 7.60 -7.58 1.49
N GLY A 299 7.12 -7.94 0.30
CA GLY A 299 6.80 -9.33 -0.05
C GLY A 299 8.03 -10.23 0.01
N ARG A 300 9.14 -9.85 -0.63
CA ARG A 300 10.38 -10.63 -0.58
C ARG A 300 10.92 -10.79 0.86
N SER A 301 10.88 -9.71 1.64
CA SER A 301 11.35 -9.75 3.04
C SER A 301 10.49 -10.67 3.89
N LEU A 302 9.15 -10.64 3.69
CA LEU A 302 8.22 -11.50 4.41
C LEU A 302 8.41 -12.98 4.03
N LEU A 303 8.52 -13.29 2.73
CA LEU A 303 8.74 -14.66 2.25
C LEU A 303 10.07 -15.23 2.73
N SER A 304 11.13 -14.43 2.70
CA SER A 304 12.42 -14.82 3.27
C SER A 304 12.28 -15.17 4.75
N TRP A 305 11.56 -14.35 5.52
CA TRP A 305 11.32 -14.62 6.94
C TRP A 305 10.50 -15.90 7.17
N ILE A 306 9.44 -16.11 6.39
CA ILE A 306 8.63 -17.34 6.47
C ILE A 306 9.50 -18.57 6.19
N GLY A 307 10.37 -18.51 5.17
CA GLY A 307 11.18 -19.65 4.75
C GLY A 307 12.40 -19.95 5.63
N THR A 308 13.05 -18.92 6.18
CA THR A 308 14.31 -19.07 6.95
C THR A 308 14.13 -18.92 8.46
N GLY A 309 13.03 -18.36 8.92
CA GLY A 309 12.84 -17.96 10.32
C GLY A 309 13.60 -16.69 10.71
N GLU A 310 14.44 -16.14 9.83
CA GLU A 310 15.25 -14.96 10.12
C GLU A 310 14.43 -13.69 9.92
N ARG A 311 14.38 -12.87 10.97
CA ARG A 311 13.65 -11.62 10.98
C ARG A 311 14.32 -10.57 10.10
N PRO A 312 13.63 -9.97 9.10
CA PRO A 312 14.23 -8.97 8.23
C PRO A 312 14.57 -7.68 8.98
N ARG A 313 15.61 -7.00 8.49
CA ARG A 313 15.98 -5.67 8.97
C ARG A 313 15.04 -4.61 8.40
N ARG A 314 15.04 -3.44 9.04
CA ARG A 314 14.39 -2.25 8.50
C ARG A 314 14.98 -1.89 7.13
N THR A 315 14.11 -1.66 6.15
CA THR A 315 14.49 -1.18 4.81
C THR A 315 13.80 0.16 4.56
N ARG A 316 14.46 1.04 3.81
CA ARG A 316 13.89 2.31 3.36
C ARG A 316 13.86 2.33 1.84
N VAL A 317 12.73 2.74 1.28
CA VAL A 317 12.55 2.96 -0.17
C VAL A 317 12.74 4.46 -0.43
N PRO A 318 13.63 4.85 -1.36
CA PRO A 318 13.88 6.25 -1.67
C PRO A 318 12.65 6.91 -2.30
N ALA A 319 12.51 8.21 -2.07
CA ALA A 319 11.54 9.07 -2.72
C ALA A 319 12.19 9.87 -3.86
N ASN A 320 11.43 10.19 -4.90
CA ASN A 320 11.87 11.03 -6.01
C ASN A 320 10.84 12.14 -6.28
N LEU A 321 11.28 13.35 -6.63
CA LEU A 321 10.39 14.41 -7.07
C LEU A 321 10.21 14.35 -8.59
N VAL A 322 8.99 14.16 -9.03
CA VAL A 322 8.60 14.18 -10.43
C VAL A 322 8.07 15.57 -10.78
N VAL A 323 8.95 16.40 -11.35
CA VAL A 323 8.65 17.80 -11.67
C VAL A 323 7.80 17.90 -12.93
N ARG A 324 6.63 18.56 -12.82
CA ARG A 324 5.67 18.80 -13.90
C ARG A 324 5.27 20.27 -13.98
N ALA A 325 4.19 20.56 -14.71
CA ALA A 325 3.78 21.94 -15.02
C ALA A 325 3.24 22.73 -13.80
N SER A 326 2.71 22.06 -12.76
CA SER A 326 2.10 22.76 -11.61
C SER A 326 3.10 23.56 -10.74
N THR A 327 4.40 23.42 -10.97
CA THR A 327 5.45 24.23 -10.34
C THR A 327 6.34 24.97 -11.35
N ARG A 328 6.10 24.80 -12.63
CA ARG A 328 6.74 25.60 -13.68
C ARG A 328 5.83 26.80 -13.88
N GLY A 329 6.24 27.99 -13.41
CA GLY A 329 5.52 29.21 -13.65
C GLY A 329 5.15 29.34 -15.12
N GLY A 330 3.89 29.73 -15.40
CA GLY A 330 3.41 30.00 -16.74
C GLY A 330 4.13 31.19 -17.39
#